data_a605ed8669d1c5bc7005d2b6f149ad44
#
_entry.id   a605ed8669d1c5bc7005d2b6f149ad44
#
_cell.length_a   1.000
_cell.length_b   1.000
_cell.length_c   1.000
_cell.angle_alpha   90.00
_cell.angle_beta   90.00
_cell.angle_gamma   90.00
#
_symmetry.space_group_name_H-M   'P 1'
#
loop_
_entity.id
_entity.type
_entity.pdbx_description
1 polymer ?
#
loop_
_entity_poly.entity_id
_entity_poly.type
_entity_poly.pdbx_seq_one_letter_code
_entity_poly.pdbx_strand_id
1 'polypeptide(L)'
;MTTERETLTWQGFGDAARELSRTIVADGFMPDVVVAIARGGLLPAGAIAYGLGIKNCGAINVEFYTGIGTVLPDPELLPPEMDMAYLDGRRVLLVDDVADSGRTLDLAVRLLTDRGAIVRSVVIYTKPTTIIRPDWSWKDTDLWIDFPWSWQGSVIEQDAAVRESA
;
A
#
# COMPACT_ATOMS: atom_id res chain seq x y z
N MET A 1 -2.60 -30.33 -3.95
CA MET A 1 -1.37 -29.54 -4.19
C MET A 1 -1.44 -28.30 -3.29
N THR A 2 -0.61 -28.23 -2.26
CA THR A 2 -0.48 -27.01 -1.46
C THR A 2 0.19 -25.95 -2.32
N THR A 3 -0.55 -24.93 -2.72
CA THR A 3 0.03 -23.77 -3.42
C THR A 3 0.99 -23.11 -2.44
N GLU A 4 2.28 -23.04 -2.80
CA GLU A 4 3.29 -22.38 -2.00
C GLU A 4 2.88 -20.91 -1.76
N ARG A 5 3.07 -20.42 -0.54
CA ARG A 5 2.66 -19.06 -0.13
C ARG A 5 3.83 -18.35 0.54
N GLU A 6 3.88 -17.05 0.33
CA GLU A 6 4.75 -16.16 1.09
C GLU A 6 4.00 -15.72 2.34
N THR A 7 4.56 -15.93 3.51
CA THR A 7 3.94 -15.53 4.78
C THR A 7 4.73 -14.42 5.43
N LEU A 8 4.09 -13.25 5.61
CA LEU A 8 4.64 -12.15 6.39
C LEU A 8 4.11 -12.24 7.82
N THR A 9 5.01 -12.36 8.78
CA THR A 9 4.66 -12.30 10.21
C THR A 9 4.66 -10.85 10.71
N TRP A 10 4.05 -10.58 11.88
CA TRP A 10 4.13 -9.25 12.52
C TRP A 10 5.57 -8.83 12.80
N GLN A 11 6.44 -9.76 13.21
CA GLN A 11 7.85 -9.48 13.40
C GLN A 11 8.54 -9.15 12.07
N GLY A 12 8.32 -9.98 11.04
CA GLY A 12 8.88 -9.74 9.70
C GLY A 12 8.41 -8.42 9.09
N PHE A 13 7.16 -8.03 9.33
CA PHE A 13 6.64 -6.71 8.94
C PHE A 13 7.41 -5.57 9.63
N GLY A 14 7.63 -5.67 10.94
CA GLY A 14 8.41 -4.68 11.68
C GLY A 14 9.84 -4.54 11.16
N ASP A 15 10.48 -5.66 10.84
CA ASP A 15 11.84 -5.70 10.27
C ASP A 15 11.86 -5.09 8.87
N ALA A 16 10.89 -5.45 8.01
CA ALA A 16 10.73 -4.89 6.65
C ALA A 16 10.55 -3.37 6.67
N ALA A 17 9.65 -2.86 7.51
CA ALA A 17 9.40 -1.43 7.63
C ALA A 17 10.65 -0.66 8.09
N ARG A 18 11.42 -1.24 9.02
CA ARG A 18 12.67 -0.65 9.51
C ARG A 18 13.76 -0.65 8.45
N GLU A 19 13.90 -1.74 7.71
CA GLU A 19 14.87 -1.87 6.63
C GLU A 19 14.55 -0.89 5.49
N LEU A 20 13.29 -0.81 5.04
CA LEU A 20 12.85 0.15 4.03
C LEU A 20 13.10 1.59 4.47
N SER A 21 12.82 1.92 5.73
CA SER A 21 13.10 3.27 6.26
C SER A 21 14.60 3.62 6.17
N ARG A 22 15.49 2.67 6.50
CA ARG A 22 16.95 2.87 6.37
C ARG A 22 17.37 3.05 4.91
N THR A 23 16.82 2.26 4.00
CA THR A 23 17.12 2.35 2.56
C THR A 23 16.69 3.71 2.00
N ILE A 24 15.48 4.18 2.33
CA ILE A 24 14.97 5.48 1.90
C ILE A 24 15.88 6.61 2.37
N VAL A 25 16.33 6.57 3.64
CA VAL A 25 17.26 7.56 4.19
C VAL A 25 18.62 7.49 3.51
N ALA A 26 19.13 6.28 3.26
CA ALA A 26 20.44 6.08 2.60
C ALA A 26 20.45 6.62 1.17
N ASP A 27 19.32 6.54 0.47
CA ASP A 27 19.12 7.12 -0.87
C ASP A 27 18.93 8.66 -0.85
N GLY A 28 18.96 9.27 0.32
CA GLY A 28 18.85 10.72 0.49
C GLY A 28 17.46 11.29 0.30
N PHE A 29 16.43 10.44 0.29
CA PHE A 29 15.04 10.91 0.18
C PHE A 29 14.44 11.14 1.56
N MET A 30 14.11 12.40 1.87
CA MET A 30 13.38 12.77 3.07
C MET A 30 12.02 13.32 2.66
N PRO A 31 10.94 12.56 2.86
CA PRO A 31 9.60 13.01 2.50
C PRO A 31 9.11 14.11 3.45
N ASP A 32 8.30 15.01 2.91
CA ASP A 32 7.56 16.02 3.67
C ASP A 32 6.24 15.44 4.20
N VAL A 33 5.73 14.42 3.49
CA VAL A 33 4.46 13.75 3.77
C VAL A 33 4.56 12.27 3.42
N VAL A 34 3.98 11.42 4.27
CA VAL A 34 3.76 9.99 3.96
C VAL A 34 2.28 9.80 3.62
N VAL A 35 1.99 9.20 2.47
CA VAL A 35 0.63 8.94 2.01
C VAL A 35 0.42 7.45 1.84
N ALA A 36 -0.57 6.91 2.53
CA ALA A 36 -0.97 5.51 2.39
C ALA A 36 -1.98 5.32 1.25
N ILE A 37 -1.84 4.24 0.50
CA ILE A 37 -2.94 3.72 -0.31
C ILE A 37 -3.78 2.81 0.59
N ALA A 38 -4.97 3.27 0.94
CA ALA A 38 -5.85 2.48 1.80
C ALA A 38 -6.45 1.29 1.00
N ARG A 39 -6.63 0.16 1.63
CA ARG A 39 -6.37 -0.17 3.04
C ARG A 39 -4.98 -0.76 3.29
N GLY A 40 -4.43 -1.52 2.33
CA GLY A 40 -3.18 -2.29 2.49
C GLY A 40 -2.00 -1.44 2.94
N GLY A 41 -1.87 -0.23 2.39
CA GLY A 41 -0.79 0.71 2.70
C GLY A 41 -0.87 1.39 4.07
N LEU A 42 -2.00 1.31 4.78
CA LEU A 42 -2.17 2.03 6.05
C LEU A 42 -1.17 1.58 7.13
N LEU A 43 -0.97 0.26 7.28
CA LEU A 43 -0.05 -0.29 8.27
C LEU A 43 1.42 0.01 7.92
N PRO A 44 1.90 -0.30 6.70
CA PRO A 44 3.27 0.03 6.34
C PRO A 44 3.55 1.53 6.33
N ALA A 45 2.60 2.38 5.90
CA ALA A 45 2.78 3.83 5.94
C ALA A 45 2.98 4.34 7.37
N GLY A 46 2.17 3.89 8.33
CA GLY A 46 2.32 4.23 9.73
C GLY A 46 3.68 3.80 10.29
N ALA A 47 4.08 2.56 10.04
CA ALA A 47 5.36 2.02 10.52
C ALA A 47 6.56 2.76 9.92
N ILE A 48 6.53 3.05 8.61
CA ILE A 48 7.61 3.77 7.91
C ILE A 48 7.64 5.25 8.35
N ALA A 49 6.48 5.90 8.54
CA ALA A 49 6.42 7.27 9.05
C ALA A 49 7.10 7.39 10.42
N TYR A 50 6.86 6.44 11.33
CA TYR A 50 7.59 6.36 12.59
C TYR A 50 9.08 6.09 12.38
N GLY A 51 9.42 5.20 11.47
CA GLY A 51 10.83 4.89 11.14
C GLY A 51 11.61 6.10 10.61
N LEU A 52 10.95 6.96 9.84
CA LEU A 52 11.51 8.19 9.26
C LEU A 52 11.35 9.42 10.15
N GLY A 53 10.56 9.34 11.23
CA GLY A 53 10.24 10.50 12.09
C GLY A 53 9.31 11.53 11.42
N ILE A 54 8.54 11.15 10.42
CA ILE A 54 7.60 12.02 9.72
C ILE A 54 6.24 12.01 10.42
N LYS A 55 5.76 13.20 10.78
CA LYS A 55 4.46 13.36 11.46
C LYS A 55 3.31 13.62 10.49
N ASN A 56 3.61 14.18 9.32
CA ASN A 56 2.60 14.49 8.32
C ASN A 56 2.24 13.21 7.57
N CYS A 57 1.06 12.67 7.82
CA CYS A 57 0.56 11.47 7.20
C CYS A 57 -0.85 11.71 6.65
N GLY A 58 -1.14 11.07 5.54
CA GLY A 58 -2.46 11.04 4.94
C GLY A 58 -2.75 9.70 4.31
N ALA A 59 -3.96 9.53 3.82
CA ALA A 59 -4.36 8.36 3.07
C ALA A 59 -5.20 8.75 1.86
N ILE A 60 -5.09 7.96 0.81
CA ILE A 60 -6.00 7.99 -0.33
C ILE A 60 -6.61 6.60 -0.48
N ASN A 61 -7.89 6.53 -0.80
CA ASN A 61 -8.56 5.28 -1.06
C ASN A 61 -8.82 5.17 -2.57
N VAL A 62 -8.16 4.21 -3.20
CA VAL A 62 -8.30 3.93 -4.62
C VAL A 62 -8.97 2.57 -4.76
N GLU A 63 -10.24 2.58 -5.11
CA GLU A 63 -10.98 1.34 -5.35
C GLU A 63 -11.25 1.13 -6.83
N PHE A 64 -10.96 -0.09 -7.29
CA PHE A 64 -11.53 -0.59 -8.54
C PHE A 64 -12.93 -1.10 -8.21
N TYR A 65 -13.94 -0.29 -8.46
CA TYR A 65 -15.32 -0.69 -8.24
C TYR A 65 -15.67 -1.85 -9.16
N THR A 66 -15.76 -3.04 -8.60
CA THR A 66 -16.40 -4.18 -9.23
C THR A 66 -17.82 -4.27 -8.68
N GLY A 67 -18.76 -3.52 -9.28
CA GLY A 67 -20.17 -3.87 -9.16
C GLY A 67 -20.36 -5.26 -9.76
N ILE A 68 -21.36 -6.01 -9.27
CA ILE A 68 -21.68 -7.35 -9.80
C ILE A 68 -21.83 -7.24 -11.34
N GLY A 69 -20.81 -7.72 -12.07
CA GLY A 69 -20.82 -7.82 -13.52
C GLY A 69 -20.21 -6.67 -14.32
N THR A 70 -19.60 -5.64 -13.71
CA THR A 70 -18.94 -4.55 -14.43
C THR A 70 -17.58 -4.22 -13.83
N VAL A 71 -16.53 -4.49 -14.60
CA VAL A 71 -15.19 -3.91 -14.34
C VAL A 71 -15.23 -2.52 -14.95
N LEU A 72 -15.20 -1.47 -14.13
CA LEU A 72 -14.95 -0.12 -14.64
C LEU A 72 -13.54 -0.06 -15.19
N PRO A 73 -13.33 0.49 -16.39
CA PRO A 73 -12.00 0.61 -17.00
C PRO A 73 -11.08 1.54 -16.21
N ASP A 74 -11.62 2.47 -15.43
CA ASP A 74 -10.87 3.41 -14.60
C ASP A 74 -11.29 3.26 -13.14
N PRO A 75 -10.32 3.17 -12.21
CA PRO A 75 -10.59 3.14 -10.78
C PRO A 75 -11.15 4.49 -10.32
N GLU A 76 -12.14 4.44 -9.44
CA GLU A 76 -12.72 5.61 -8.82
C GLU A 76 -11.93 5.98 -7.55
N LEU A 77 -11.51 7.23 -7.46
CA LEU A 77 -10.95 7.79 -6.24
C LEU A 77 -12.12 8.14 -5.32
N LEU A 78 -12.21 7.44 -4.20
CA LEU A 78 -13.10 7.85 -3.12
C LEU A 78 -12.60 9.19 -2.53
N PRO A 79 -13.49 10.01 -1.90
CA PRO A 79 -13.07 11.28 -1.35
C PRO A 79 -11.81 11.14 -0.51
N PRO A 80 -10.75 11.93 -0.81
CA PRO A 80 -9.49 11.81 -0.09
C PRO A 80 -9.67 12.27 1.36
N GLU A 81 -9.06 11.53 2.26
CA GLU A 81 -8.98 11.84 3.68
C GLU A 81 -7.97 12.98 3.98
N MET A 82 -7.50 13.68 2.94
CA MET A 82 -6.48 14.72 3.07
C MET A 82 -6.70 15.85 2.04
N ASP A 83 -6.23 17.05 2.40
CA ASP A 83 -6.21 18.18 1.47
C ASP A 83 -5.13 17.97 0.40
N MET A 84 -5.58 17.67 -0.81
CA MET A 84 -4.69 17.43 -1.95
C MET A 84 -3.94 18.68 -2.41
N ALA A 85 -4.47 19.89 -2.14
CA ALA A 85 -3.78 21.13 -2.45
C ALA A 85 -2.52 21.33 -1.59
N TYR A 86 -2.47 20.73 -0.42
CA TYR A 86 -1.30 20.74 0.46
C TYR A 86 -0.08 20.06 -0.16
N LEU A 87 -0.27 19.18 -1.14
CA LEU A 87 0.80 18.36 -1.71
C LEU A 87 1.64 19.08 -2.77
N ASP A 88 1.19 20.22 -3.28
CA ASP A 88 1.90 20.96 -4.32
C ASP A 88 3.34 21.32 -3.89
N GLY A 89 4.32 20.94 -4.70
CA GLY A 89 5.74 21.13 -4.45
C GLY A 89 6.34 20.25 -3.34
N ARG A 90 5.56 19.39 -2.68
CA ARG A 90 6.04 18.56 -1.58
C ARG A 90 6.58 17.22 -2.04
N ARG A 91 7.57 16.71 -1.32
CA ARG A 91 8.09 15.35 -1.48
C ARG A 91 7.15 14.39 -0.75
N VAL A 92 6.50 13.55 -1.52
CA VAL A 92 5.52 12.58 -1.03
C VAL A 92 6.10 11.17 -1.12
N LEU A 93 6.10 10.47 0.00
CA LEU A 93 6.33 9.03 0.03
C LEU A 93 4.98 8.31 -0.03
N LEU A 94 4.69 7.71 -1.17
CA LEU A 94 3.48 6.92 -1.39
C LEU A 94 3.73 5.47 -0.97
N VAL A 95 2.89 4.93 -0.11
CA VAL A 95 3.11 3.62 0.52
C VAL A 95 1.94 2.69 0.27
N ASP A 96 2.27 1.46 -0.16
CA ASP A 96 1.31 0.35 -0.23
C ASP A 96 1.94 -0.93 0.34
N ASP A 97 1.16 -1.99 0.52
CA ASP A 97 1.66 -3.30 0.97
C ASP A 97 2.24 -4.12 -0.18
N VAL A 98 1.59 -4.10 -1.34
CA VAL A 98 2.04 -4.85 -2.51
C VAL A 98 1.74 -4.13 -3.82
N ALA A 99 2.73 -4.10 -4.71
CA ALA A 99 2.53 -3.78 -6.12
C ALA A 99 2.28 -5.08 -6.90
N ASP A 100 1.03 -5.50 -7.00
CA ASP A 100 0.62 -6.71 -7.72
C ASP A 100 0.55 -6.44 -9.23
N SER A 101 -0.60 -6.05 -9.76
CA SER A 101 -0.68 -5.56 -11.15
C SER A 101 -0.05 -4.17 -11.33
N GLY A 102 0.12 -3.44 -10.25
CA GLY A 102 0.65 -2.08 -10.22
C GLY A 102 -0.33 -0.99 -10.67
N ARG A 103 -1.55 -1.33 -11.08
CA ARG A 103 -2.52 -0.34 -11.59
C ARG A 103 -2.91 0.69 -10.54
N THR A 104 -3.14 0.25 -9.31
CA THR A 104 -3.46 1.14 -8.18
C THR A 104 -2.29 2.08 -7.89
N LEU A 105 -1.08 1.54 -7.83
CA LEU A 105 0.12 2.33 -7.59
C LEU A 105 0.36 3.36 -8.69
N ASP A 106 0.27 2.94 -9.97
CA ASP A 106 0.43 3.83 -11.13
C ASP A 106 -0.58 4.97 -11.13
N LEU A 107 -1.86 4.67 -10.86
CA LEU A 107 -2.89 5.69 -10.75
C LEU A 107 -2.60 6.66 -9.62
N ALA A 108 -2.26 6.15 -8.44
CA ALA A 108 -1.98 6.98 -7.27
C ALA A 108 -0.76 7.88 -7.49
N VAL A 109 0.31 7.37 -8.11
CA VAL A 109 1.49 8.18 -8.48
C VAL A 109 1.09 9.30 -9.43
N ARG A 110 0.34 9.00 -10.50
CA ARG A 110 -0.12 10.01 -11.45
C ARG A 110 -0.99 11.06 -10.78
N LEU A 111 -1.97 10.63 -9.99
CA LEU A 111 -2.88 11.52 -9.29
C LEU A 111 -2.16 12.54 -8.41
N LEU A 112 -1.18 12.09 -7.64
CA LEU A 112 -0.40 12.96 -6.76
C LEU A 112 0.56 13.85 -7.55
N THR A 113 1.16 13.33 -8.61
CA THR A 113 2.05 14.10 -9.50
C THR A 113 1.28 15.20 -10.23
N ASP A 114 0.07 14.93 -10.70
CA ASP A 114 -0.81 15.92 -11.33
C ASP A 114 -1.22 17.07 -10.38
N ARG A 115 -1.10 16.84 -9.07
CA ARG A 115 -1.30 17.84 -8.02
C ARG A 115 -0.01 18.57 -7.62
N GLY A 116 1.07 18.41 -8.40
CA GLY A 116 2.34 19.06 -8.19
C GLY A 116 3.27 18.39 -7.18
N ALA A 117 2.91 17.22 -6.64
CA ALA A 117 3.76 16.50 -5.71
C ALA A 117 4.97 15.87 -6.40
N ILE A 118 6.09 15.79 -5.67
CA ILE A 118 7.28 15.03 -6.04
C ILE A 118 7.14 13.66 -5.39
N VAL A 119 6.64 12.69 -6.15
CA VAL A 119 6.23 11.37 -5.62
C VAL A 119 7.35 10.35 -5.77
N ARG A 120 7.64 9.64 -4.70
CA ARG A 120 8.33 8.35 -4.72
C ARG A 120 7.51 7.30 -3.98
N SER A 121 7.62 6.06 -4.41
CA SER A 121 6.78 4.97 -3.93
C SER A 121 7.56 3.88 -3.23
N VAL A 122 6.98 3.29 -2.20
CA VAL A 122 7.52 2.16 -1.46
C VAL A 122 6.44 1.13 -1.18
N VAL A 123 6.79 -0.14 -1.34
CA VAL A 123 5.92 -1.28 -1.01
C VAL A 123 6.71 -2.32 -0.22
N ILE A 124 5.99 -3.22 0.49
CA ILE A 124 6.66 -4.37 1.12
C ILE A 124 7.00 -5.40 0.04
N TYR A 125 6.04 -5.73 -0.82
CA TYR A 125 6.24 -6.72 -1.87
C TYR A 125 5.98 -6.17 -3.26
N THR A 126 6.79 -6.66 -4.23
CA THR A 126 6.59 -6.40 -5.65
C THR A 126 6.35 -7.72 -6.38
N LYS A 127 5.33 -7.76 -7.23
CA LYS A 127 5.05 -8.88 -8.13
C LYS A 127 5.72 -8.67 -9.49
N PRO A 128 6.13 -9.76 -10.18
CA PRO A 128 6.67 -9.66 -11.54
C PRO A 128 5.67 -9.07 -12.55
N THR A 129 4.38 -9.18 -12.25
CA THR A 129 3.26 -8.71 -13.08
C THR A 129 3.01 -7.21 -13.03
N THR A 130 3.69 -6.48 -12.14
CA THR A 130 3.45 -5.06 -11.96
C THR A 130 3.85 -4.23 -13.19
N ILE A 131 2.98 -3.31 -13.60
CA ILE A 131 3.21 -2.38 -14.73
C ILE A 131 4.08 -1.18 -14.32
N ILE A 132 4.21 -0.90 -13.02
CA ILE A 132 5.06 0.15 -12.48
C ILE A 132 5.91 -0.42 -11.36
N ARG A 133 7.23 -0.24 -11.45
CA ARG A 133 8.11 -0.65 -10.37
C ARG A 133 8.15 0.46 -9.31
N PRO A 134 7.90 0.14 -8.02
CA PRO A 134 8.07 1.10 -6.93
C PRO A 134 9.54 1.51 -6.81
N ASP A 135 9.80 2.70 -6.27
CA ASP A 135 11.19 3.18 -6.03
C ASP A 135 11.90 2.28 -5.01
N TRP A 136 11.18 1.79 -4.01
CA TRP A 136 11.68 0.85 -3.02
C TRP A 136 10.72 -0.31 -2.80
N SER A 137 11.28 -1.49 -2.66
CA SER A 137 10.57 -2.73 -2.33
C SER A 137 11.42 -3.56 -1.38
N TRP A 138 10.79 -4.17 -0.38
CA TRP A 138 11.50 -5.05 0.53
C TRP A 138 11.83 -6.39 -0.11
N LYS A 139 10.84 -6.98 -0.81
CA LYS A 139 10.99 -8.30 -1.43
C LYS A 139 10.18 -8.43 -2.71
N ASP A 140 10.77 -9.10 -3.71
CA ASP A 140 10.04 -9.53 -4.90
C ASP A 140 9.52 -10.96 -4.67
N THR A 141 8.28 -11.24 -5.07
CA THR A 141 7.68 -12.59 -5.01
C THR A 141 6.59 -12.77 -6.05
N ASP A 142 6.49 -13.94 -6.63
CA ASP A 142 5.37 -14.37 -7.49
C ASP A 142 4.30 -15.14 -6.72
N LEU A 143 4.59 -15.52 -5.46
CA LEU A 143 3.70 -16.28 -4.59
C LEU A 143 2.54 -15.43 -4.07
N TRP A 144 1.45 -16.09 -3.69
CA TRP A 144 0.40 -15.43 -2.91
C TRP A 144 0.93 -15.04 -1.53
N ILE A 145 0.62 -13.82 -1.08
CA ILE A 145 1.14 -13.29 0.18
C ILE A 145 0.05 -13.36 1.25
N ASP A 146 0.37 -14.01 2.35
CA ASP A 146 -0.44 -13.97 3.57
C ASP A 146 0.08 -12.86 4.49
N PHE A 147 -0.61 -11.73 4.48
CA PHE A 147 -0.30 -10.61 5.35
C PHE A 147 -0.86 -10.84 6.76
N PRO A 148 -0.16 -10.43 7.84
CA PRO A 148 -0.60 -10.70 9.21
C PRO A 148 -1.92 -10.00 9.58
N TRP A 149 -2.35 -9.00 8.83
CA TRP A 149 -3.61 -8.27 9.03
C TRP A 149 -4.77 -8.78 8.18
N SER A 150 -4.54 -9.66 7.21
CA SER A 150 -5.60 -10.05 6.26
C SER A 150 -5.66 -11.53 5.93
N TRP A 151 -4.75 -12.37 6.44
CA TRP A 151 -4.76 -13.81 6.13
C TRP A 151 -5.96 -14.55 6.73
N GLN A 152 -6.51 -14.02 7.81
CA GLN A 152 -7.81 -14.46 8.35
C GLN A 152 -8.90 -13.61 7.71
N GLY A 153 -9.97 -14.23 7.23
CA GLY A 153 -11.13 -13.50 6.70
C GLY A 153 -11.70 -12.50 7.72
N SER A 154 -12.60 -11.64 7.26
CA SER A 154 -13.22 -10.65 8.15
C SER A 154 -13.98 -11.35 9.30
N VAL A 155 -14.01 -10.73 10.48
CA VAL A 155 -14.78 -11.24 11.64
C VAL A 155 -16.26 -11.43 11.29
N ILE A 156 -16.80 -10.55 10.45
CA ILE A 156 -18.21 -10.62 10.01
C ILE A 156 -18.46 -11.90 9.21
N GLU A 157 -17.53 -12.29 8.31
CA GLU A 157 -17.65 -13.52 7.53
C GLU A 157 -17.47 -14.76 8.40
N GLN A 158 -16.59 -14.73 9.38
CA GLN A 158 -16.37 -15.81 10.34
C GLN A 158 -17.62 -16.02 11.21
N ASP A 159 -18.23 -14.96 11.71
CA ASP A 159 -19.44 -15.01 12.53
C ASP A 159 -20.66 -15.51 11.73
N ALA A 160 -20.75 -15.15 10.45
CA ALA A 160 -21.83 -15.64 9.56
C ALA A 160 -21.71 -17.15 9.34
N ALA A 161 -20.52 -17.67 9.08
CA ALA A 161 -20.26 -19.10 8.90
C ALA A 161 -20.58 -19.92 10.17
N VAL A 162 -20.31 -19.36 11.37
CA VAL A 162 -20.64 -20.00 12.64
C VAL A 162 -22.18 -20.05 12.86
N ARG A 163 -22.92 -19.01 12.49
CA ARG A 163 -24.39 -18.97 12.61
C ARG A 163 -25.11 -19.89 11.63
N GLU A 164 -24.57 -20.09 10.44
CA GLU A 164 -25.13 -21.04 9.45
C GLU A 164 -24.85 -22.51 9.79
N SER A 165 -23.85 -22.78 10.63
CA SER A 165 -23.47 -24.14 11.07
C SER A 165 -24.09 -24.56 12.41
N ALA A 166 -24.83 -23.68 13.08
CA ALA A 166 -25.53 -23.90 14.36
C ALA A 166 -27.03 -24.11 14.19
#